data_b468d729c4f61bae78cdc8d1f512ddb5
#
_entry.id   b468d729c4f61bae78cdc8d1f512ddb5
#
_cell.length_a   1.000
_cell.length_b   1.000
_cell.length_c   1.000
_cell.angle_alpha   90.00
_cell.angle_beta   90.00
_cell.angle_gamma   90.00
#
_symmetry.space_group_name_H-M   'P 1'
#
loop_
_entity.id
_entity.type
_entity.pdbx_description
1 polymer ?
#
loop_
_entity_poly.entity_id
_entity_poly.type
_entity_poly.pdbx_seq_one_letter_code
_entity_poly.pdbx_strand_id
1 'polypeptide(L)'
;MRGHQIVPEFGKRVTDVLKSMLRPALLPAPGKSFIVYDWSSIEARVTPWLSMDGDDTLQVFREGRDIYVAVAARMFNLAEADVTDEQRQLGKVAVLACGFAGGVGAFAAMGRVYGVHLPEHEAKRTVDLWRKANPWAVPFWSDLEQSYTRAIRNPGEVFTAGRVQYMKQGDHLWYALPSGRVLCYPYARFEEDGVSYAKASW
;
A
#
# COMPACT_ATOMS: atom_id res chain seq x y z
N MET A 1 -12.37 12.58 29.86
CA MET A 1 -12.10 11.48 30.83
C MET A 1 -10.60 11.39 31.05
N ARG A 2 -10.16 11.17 32.29
CA ARG A 2 -8.74 10.93 32.57
C ARG A 2 -8.43 9.48 32.20
N GLY A 3 -7.22 9.19 31.67
CA GLY A 3 -6.83 7.86 31.15
C GLY A 3 -7.08 6.69 32.12
N HIS A 4 -6.96 6.90 33.44
CA HIS A 4 -7.22 5.87 34.45
C HIS A 4 -8.69 5.44 34.61
N GLN A 5 -9.65 6.20 34.05
CA GLN A 5 -11.06 5.85 34.04
C GLN A 5 -11.46 5.02 32.81
N ILE A 6 -10.67 5.08 31.74
CA ILE A 6 -10.92 4.35 30.49
C ILE A 6 -10.53 2.87 30.62
N VAL A 7 -9.41 2.58 31.30
CA VAL A 7 -8.87 1.23 31.42
C VAL A 7 -9.79 0.24 32.16
N PRO A 8 -10.42 0.59 33.29
CA PRO A 8 -11.37 -0.30 33.96
C PRO A 8 -12.60 -0.63 33.12
N GLU A 9 -13.08 0.34 32.32
CA GLU A 9 -14.31 0.21 31.53
C GLU A 9 -14.07 -0.48 30.17
N PHE A 10 -12.94 -0.20 29.51
CA PHE A 10 -12.65 -0.64 28.14
C PHE A 10 -11.43 -1.58 28.05
N GLY A 11 -10.79 -1.92 29.17
CA GLY A 11 -9.62 -2.80 29.25
C GLY A 11 -8.38 -2.19 28.58
N LYS A 12 -7.50 -3.05 28.05
CA LYS A 12 -6.24 -2.64 27.42
C LYS A 12 -6.37 -1.95 26.05
N ARG A 13 -7.59 -1.76 25.55
CA ARG A 13 -7.88 -1.14 24.24
C ARG A 13 -8.05 0.38 24.30
N VAL A 14 -7.40 1.06 25.25
CA VAL A 14 -7.52 2.51 25.43
C VAL A 14 -7.24 3.29 24.14
N THR A 15 -6.20 2.90 23.41
CA THR A 15 -5.83 3.55 22.14
C THR A 15 -6.91 3.42 21.08
N ASP A 16 -7.56 2.26 20.98
CA ASP A 16 -8.62 2.01 20.01
C ASP A 16 -9.88 2.79 20.38
N VAL A 17 -10.21 2.85 21.67
CA VAL A 17 -11.30 3.69 22.18
C VAL A 17 -11.06 5.15 21.85
N LEU A 18 -9.85 5.69 22.14
CA LEU A 18 -9.50 7.07 21.82
C LEU A 18 -9.58 7.36 20.30
N LYS A 19 -9.10 6.45 19.47
CA LYS A 19 -9.24 6.57 18.00
C LYS A 19 -10.69 6.61 17.55
N SER A 20 -11.57 5.79 18.15
CA SER A 20 -13.00 5.78 17.82
C SER A 20 -13.73 7.05 18.19
N MET A 21 -13.21 7.82 19.16
CA MET A 21 -13.79 9.09 19.62
C MET A 21 -13.41 10.28 18.72
N LEU A 22 -12.43 10.17 17.86
CA LEU A 22 -11.96 11.29 17.03
C LEU A 22 -13.04 11.76 16.03
N ARG A 23 -13.67 10.84 15.29
CA ARG A 23 -14.70 11.19 14.31
C ARG A 23 -15.95 11.80 14.95
N PRO A 24 -16.54 11.24 16.03
CA PRO A 24 -17.66 11.86 16.73
C PRO A 24 -17.37 13.23 17.35
N ALA A 25 -16.09 13.54 17.61
CA ALA A 25 -15.66 14.85 18.11
C ALA A 25 -15.67 15.97 17.04
N LEU A 26 -15.72 15.58 15.74
CA LEU A 26 -15.83 16.52 14.64
C LEU A 26 -17.31 16.86 14.42
N LEU A 27 -17.72 18.04 14.84
CA LEU A 27 -19.09 18.52 14.68
C LEU A 27 -19.14 19.67 13.66
N PRO A 28 -20.08 19.65 12.70
CA PRO A 28 -20.27 20.80 11.82
C PRO A 28 -20.86 21.96 12.61
N ALA A 29 -20.61 23.19 12.17
CA ALA A 29 -21.27 24.38 12.73
C ALA A 29 -22.81 24.28 12.53
N PRO A 30 -23.63 24.98 13.36
CA PRO A 30 -25.05 24.97 13.19
C PRO A 30 -25.50 25.32 11.76
N GLY A 31 -26.38 24.51 11.19
CA GLY A 31 -26.88 24.65 9.81
C GLY A 31 -25.86 24.24 8.72
N LYS A 32 -24.74 23.62 9.07
CA LYS A 32 -23.75 23.08 8.15
C LYS A 32 -23.68 21.56 8.26
N SER A 33 -23.15 20.93 7.21
CA SER A 33 -22.88 19.49 7.16
C SER A 33 -21.48 19.25 6.67
N PHE A 34 -20.83 18.17 7.13
CA PHE A 34 -19.60 17.70 6.51
C PHE A 34 -19.92 16.99 5.19
N ILE A 35 -19.14 17.28 4.19
CA ILE A 35 -19.08 16.51 2.95
C ILE A 35 -17.77 15.72 2.99
N VAL A 36 -17.88 14.39 3.03
CA VAL A 36 -16.72 13.49 3.13
C VAL A 36 -16.52 12.78 1.81
N TYR A 37 -15.34 12.95 1.22
CA TYR A 37 -14.93 12.24 0.01
C TYR A 37 -13.69 11.41 0.31
N ASP A 38 -13.60 10.25 -0.31
CA ASP A 38 -12.43 9.40 -0.30
C ASP A 38 -12.22 8.82 -1.70
N TRP A 39 -10.95 8.59 -2.06
CA TRP A 39 -10.59 7.96 -3.32
C TRP A 39 -10.79 6.45 -3.21
N SER A 40 -11.68 5.92 -4.04
CA SER A 40 -11.92 4.46 -4.07
C SER A 40 -10.68 3.71 -4.55
N SER A 41 -10.07 2.92 -3.64
CA SER A 41 -8.95 2.01 -3.93
C SER A 41 -7.80 2.68 -4.70
N ILE A 42 -7.40 3.90 -4.28
CA ILE A 42 -6.46 4.74 -5.05
C ILE A 42 -5.10 4.04 -5.24
N GLU A 43 -4.59 3.36 -4.23
CA GLU A 43 -3.31 2.65 -4.29
C GLU A 43 -3.37 1.51 -5.32
N ALA A 44 -4.49 0.78 -5.36
CA ALA A 44 -4.71 -0.30 -6.32
C ALA A 44 -4.87 0.20 -7.77
N ARG A 45 -5.02 1.51 -7.97
CA ARG A 45 -5.04 2.16 -9.29
C ARG A 45 -3.67 2.74 -9.65
N VAL A 46 -3.06 3.48 -8.72
CA VAL A 46 -1.83 4.23 -8.99
C VAL A 46 -0.62 3.31 -9.15
N THR A 47 -0.47 2.29 -8.30
CA THR A 47 0.69 1.41 -8.36
C THR A 47 0.79 0.62 -9.68
N PRO A 48 -0.27 -0.08 -10.17
CA PRO A 48 -0.22 -0.74 -11.48
C PRO A 48 -0.10 0.25 -12.64
N TRP A 49 -0.62 1.47 -12.51
CA TRP A 49 -0.41 2.51 -13.52
C TRP A 49 1.03 2.99 -13.57
N LEU A 50 1.70 3.13 -12.42
CA LEU A 50 3.12 3.50 -12.35
C LEU A 50 4.03 2.42 -12.94
N SER A 51 3.67 1.14 -12.81
CA SER A 51 4.47 0.03 -13.35
C SER A 51 4.51 -0.01 -14.88
N MET A 52 3.49 0.51 -15.55
CA MET A 52 3.20 0.41 -16.99
C MET A 52 2.68 -0.96 -17.45
N ASP A 53 2.84 -2.00 -16.65
CA ASP A 53 2.46 -3.39 -16.99
C ASP A 53 1.18 -3.86 -16.27
N GLY A 54 0.55 -2.96 -15.50
CA GLY A 54 -0.64 -3.26 -14.70
C GLY A 54 -1.98 -3.06 -15.42
N ASP A 55 -2.03 -3.11 -16.74
CA ASP A 55 -3.23 -2.71 -17.52
C ASP A 55 -4.43 -3.62 -17.26
N ASP A 56 -4.23 -4.92 -17.06
CA ASP A 56 -5.29 -5.87 -16.68
C ASP A 56 -5.97 -5.49 -15.35
N THR A 57 -5.20 -4.96 -14.40
CA THR A 57 -5.73 -4.46 -13.13
C THR A 57 -6.48 -3.14 -13.33
N LEU A 58 -5.96 -2.25 -14.17
CA LEU A 58 -6.62 -0.99 -14.51
C LEU A 58 -7.91 -1.20 -15.30
N GLN A 59 -7.97 -2.24 -16.14
CA GLN A 59 -9.17 -2.58 -16.90
C GLN A 59 -10.35 -2.92 -15.99
N VAL A 60 -10.14 -3.60 -14.88
CA VAL A 60 -11.18 -3.87 -13.87
C VAL A 60 -11.88 -2.57 -13.43
N PHE A 61 -11.09 -1.52 -13.21
CA PHE A 61 -11.63 -0.22 -12.82
C PHE A 61 -12.34 0.53 -13.96
N ARG A 62 -11.83 0.43 -15.20
CA ARG A 62 -12.47 1.03 -16.39
C ARG A 62 -13.85 0.41 -16.66
N GLU A 63 -13.99 -0.86 -16.36
CA GLU A 63 -15.23 -1.62 -16.50
C GLU A 63 -16.17 -1.50 -15.30
N GLY A 64 -15.77 -0.75 -14.27
CA GLY A 64 -16.57 -0.54 -13.05
C GLY A 64 -16.73 -1.79 -12.18
N ARG A 65 -15.88 -2.81 -12.35
CA ARG A 65 -15.91 -4.05 -11.58
C ARG A 65 -15.28 -3.88 -10.20
N ASP A 66 -15.62 -4.78 -9.29
CA ASP A 66 -15.00 -4.83 -7.95
C ASP A 66 -13.60 -5.42 -8.03
N ILE A 67 -12.58 -4.61 -7.71
CA ILE A 67 -11.18 -5.03 -7.74
C ILE A 67 -10.89 -6.19 -6.77
N TYR A 68 -11.57 -6.27 -5.65
CA TYR A 68 -11.35 -7.33 -4.66
C TYR A 68 -11.90 -8.66 -5.14
N VAL A 69 -13.05 -8.65 -5.82
CA VAL A 69 -13.62 -9.82 -6.49
C VAL A 69 -12.72 -10.26 -7.64
N ALA A 70 -12.34 -9.34 -8.52
CA ALA A 70 -11.50 -9.64 -9.68
C ALA A 70 -10.12 -10.21 -9.27
N VAL A 71 -9.51 -9.67 -8.22
CA VAL A 71 -8.24 -10.19 -7.69
C VAL A 71 -8.45 -11.55 -7.04
N ALA A 72 -9.49 -11.76 -6.24
CA ALA A 72 -9.80 -13.06 -5.64
C ALA A 72 -10.07 -14.12 -6.73
N ALA A 73 -10.84 -13.80 -7.76
CA ALA A 73 -11.09 -14.69 -8.91
C ALA A 73 -9.78 -15.16 -9.55
N ARG A 74 -8.86 -14.25 -9.82
CA ARG A 74 -7.52 -14.57 -10.36
C ARG A 74 -6.67 -15.39 -9.39
N MET A 75 -6.68 -15.04 -8.10
CA MET A 75 -5.92 -15.76 -7.07
C MET A 75 -6.36 -17.23 -6.94
N PHE A 76 -7.67 -17.46 -6.96
CA PHE A 76 -8.25 -18.79 -6.74
C PHE A 76 -8.63 -19.52 -8.03
N ASN A 77 -8.39 -18.91 -9.19
CA ASN A 77 -8.74 -19.43 -10.52
C ASN A 77 -10.23 -19.77 -10.63
N LEU A 78 -11.08 -18.79 -10.29
CA LEU A 78 -12.54 -18.88 -10.33
C LEU A 78 -13.13 -17.85 -11.31
N ALA A 79 -14.38 -18.04 -11.71
CA ALA A 79 -15.15 -16.96 -12.30
C ALA A 79 -15.52 -15.94 -11.22
N GLU A 80 -15.64 -14.65 -11.56
CA GLU A 80 -16.00 -13.60 -10.57
C GLU A 80 -17.35 -13.87 -9.90
N ALA A 81 -18.29 -14.47 -10.64
CA ALA A 81 -19.60 -14.84 -10.10
C ALA A 81 -19.55 -15.95 -9.02
N ASP A 82 -18.47 -16.73 -9.00
CA ASP A 82 -18.28 -17.85 -8.07
C ASP A 82 -17.43 -17.45 -6.84
N VAL A 83 -16.99 -16.20 -6.77
CA VAL A 83 -16.19 -15.70 -5.64
C VAL A 83 -17.09 -15.50 -4.43
N THR A 84 -16.76 -16.21 -3.33
CA THR A 84 -17.48 -16.04 -2.05
C THR A 84 -17.09 -14.74 -1.33
N ASP A 85 -17.88 -14.33 -0.36
CA ASP A 85 -17.60 -13.15 0.46
C ASP A 85 -16.28 -13.28 1.24
N GLU A 86 -15.95 -14.49 1.72
CA GLU A 86 -14.69 -14.79 2.40
C GLU A 86 -13.50 -14.64 1.44
N GLN A 87 -13.62 -15.17 0.22
CA GLN A 87 -12.57 -15.02 -0.81
C GLN A 87 -12.41 -13.57 -1.24
N ARG A 88 -13.51 -12.83 -1.41
CA ARG A 88 -13.47 -11.39 -1.66
C ARG A 88 -12.76 -10.65 -0.53
N GLN A 89 -13.01 -11.03 0.73
CA GLN A 89 -12.36 -10.43 1.90
C GLN A 89 -10.85 -10.74 1.92
N LEU A 90 -10.45 -11.96 1.56
CA LEU A 90 -9.03 -12.31 1.36
C LEU A 90 -8.40 -11.48 0.24
N GLY A 91 -9.09 -11.33 -0.89
CA GLY A 91 -8.66 -10.47 -1.99
C GLY A 91 -8.46 -9.02 -1.56
N LYS A 92 -9.39 -8.48 -0.73
CA LYS A 92 -9.28 -7.14 -0.17
C LYS A 92 -8.03 -6.98 0.69
N VAL A 93 -7.81 -7.89 1.64
CA VAL A 93 -6.64 -7.85 2.52
C VAL A 93 -5.36 -7.98 1.70
N ALA A 94 -5.33 -8.86 0.70
CA ALA A 94 -4.17 -9.05 -0.17
C ALA A 94 -3.85 -7.80 -1.00
N VAL A 95 -4.84 -7.15 -1.62
CA VAL A 95 -4.65 -5.90 -2.37
C VAL A 95 -4.06 -4.80 -1.48
N LEU A 96 -4.61 -4.63 -0.27
CA LEU A 96 -4.17 -3.58 0.65
C LEU A 96 -2.80 -3.86 1.29
N ALA A 97 -2.47 -5.14 1.54
CA ALA A 97 -1.24 -5.52 2.19
C ALA A 97 -0.07 -5.69 1.20
N CYS A 98 -0.33 -6.31 0.05
CA CYS A 98 0.74 -6.71 -0.87
C CYS A 98 1.09 -5.64 -1.91
N GLY A 99 0.23 -4.63 -2.15
CA GLY A 99 0.43 -3.61 -3.18
C GLY A 99 1.73 -2.78 -3.03
N PHE A 100 2.28 -2.73 -1.82
CA PHE A 100 3.53 -2.05 -1.49
C PHE A 100 4.66 -3.01 -1.12
N ALA A 101 4.82 -4.09 -1.86
CA ALA A 101 5.79 -5.15 -1.60
C ALA A 101 5.61 -5.85 -0.24
N GLY A 102 4.43 -5.74 0.38
CA GLY A 102 4.13 -6.40 1.64
C GLY A 102 4.24 -7.92 1.54
N GLY A 103 4.80 -8.52 2.59
CA GLY A 103 4.90 -9.96 2.76
C GLY A 103 3.87 -10.50 3.78
N VAL A 104 4.15 -11.69 4.31
CA VAL A 104 3.29 -12.40 5.27
C VAL A 104 2.97 -11.55 6.51
N GLY A 105 3.96 -10.84 7.05
CA GLY A 105 3.77 -9.96 8.21
C GLY A 105 2.81 -8.80 7.94
N ALA A 106 2.93 -8.15 6.76
CA ALA A 106 2.01 -7.09 6.33
C ALA A 106 0.60 -7.63 6.11
N PHE A 107 0.47 -8.79 5.47
CA PHE A 107 -0.81 -9.47 5.29
C PHE A 107 -1.49 -9.79 6.63
N ALA A 108 -0.76 -10.37 7.58
CA ALA A 108 -1.28 -10.68 8.91
C ALA A 108 -1.68 -9.42 9.70
N ALA A 109 -0.90 -8.33 9.59
CA ALA A 109 -1.22 -7.07 10.23
C ALA A 109 -2.51 -6.45 9.66
N MET A 110 -2.63 -6.42 8.33
CA MET A 110 -3.83 -5.92 7.65
C MET A 110 -5.04 -6.84 7.92
N GLY A 111 -4.82 -8.16 7.91
CA GLY A 111 -5.85 -9.16 8.23
C GLY A 111 -6.52 -8.91 9.58
N ARG A 112 -5.72 -8.60 10.62
CA ARG A 112 -6.26 -8.26 11.94
C ARG A 112 -7.21 -7.07 11.91
N VAL A 113 -6.94 -6.07 11.07
CA VAL A 113 -7.82 -4.89 10.92
C VAL A 113 -9.16 -5.25 10.29
N TYR A 114 -9.14 -6.20 9.36
CA TYR A 114 -10.33 -6.61 8.59
C TYR A 114 -10.96 -7.92 9.07
N GLY A 115 -10.56 -8.44 10.25
CA GLY A 115 -11.12 -9.66 10.83
C GLY A 115 -10.69 -10.97 10.14
N VAL A 116 -9.62 -10.92 9.33
CA VAL A 116 -9.04 -12.10 8.67
C VAL A 116 -7.87 -12.63 9.51
N HIS A 117 -7.99 -13.85 9.99
CA HIS A 117 -6.97 -14.51 10.80
C HIS A 117 -6.58 -15.82 10.13
N LEU A 118 -5.41 -15.86 9.52
CA LEU A 118 -4.86 -17.06 8.89
C LEU A 118 -3.60 -17.53 9.63
N PRO A 119 -3.39 -18.87 9.71
CA PRO A 119 -2.07 -19.40 10.04
C PRO A 119 -0.99 -18.89 9.08
N GLU A 120 0.26 -18.84 9.53
CA GLU A 120 1.37 -18.26 8.74
C GLU A 120 1.52 -18.92 7.36
N HIS A 121 1.39 -20.23 7.26
CA HIS A 121 1.51 -20.96 6.00
C HIS A 121 0.39 -20.63 5.01
N GLU A 122 -0.84 -20.39 5.50
CA GLU A 122 -1.96 -19.96 4.65
C GLU A 122 -1.81 -18.49 4.24
N ALA A 123 -1.35 -17.63 5.14
CA ALA A 123 -1.03 -16.25 4.84
C ALA A 123 0.07 -16.17 3.77
N LYS A 124 1.13 -17.00 3.89
CA LYS A 124 2.18 -17.11 2.88
C LYS A 124 1.62 -17.53 1.52
N ARG A 125 0.82 -18.60 1.50
CA ARG A 125 0.17 -19.08 0.27
C ARG A 125 -0.69 -17.97 -0.38
N THR A 126 -1.44 -17.22 0.43
CA THR A 126 -2.30 -16.12 -0.07
C THR A 126 -1.46 -15.00 -0.69
N VAL A 127 -0.35 -14.61 -0.06
CA VAL A 127 0.61 -13.63 -0.61
C VAL A 127 1.19 -14.12 -1.94
N ASP A 128 1.60 -15.39 -2.01
CA ASP A 128 2.16 -15.99 -3.22
C ASP A 128 1.11 -16.04 -4.36
N LEU A 129 -0.15 -16.38 -4.05
CA LEU A 129 -1.26 -16.34 -5.00
C LEU A 129 -1.53 -14.91 -5.50
N TRP A 130 -1.49 -13.91 -4.62
CA TRP A 130 -1.66 -12.52 -5.03
C TRP A 130 -0.54 -12.06 -5.98
N ARG A 131 0.71 -12.39 -5.68
CA ARG A 131 1.86 -12.06 -6.55
C ARG A 131 1.74 -12.72 -7.92
N LYS A 132 1.28 -13.96 -7.96
CA LYS A 132 1.00 -14.69 -9.22
C LYS A 132 -0.14 -14.03 -10.01
N ALA A 133 -1.18 -13.59 -9.33
CA ALA A 133 -2.34 -12.91 -9.93
C ALA A 133 -2.04 -11.46 -10.40
N ASN A 134 -0.92 -10.89 -9.95
CA ASN A 134 -0.47 -9.53 -10.28
C ASN A 134 1.00 -9.56 -10.76
N PRO A 135 1.27 -10.13 -11.96
CA PRO A 135 2.63 -10.38 -12.43
C PRO A 135 3.44 -9.10 -12.66
N TRP A 136 2.80 -7.96 -12.79
CA TRP A 136 3.44 -6.64 -12.89
C TRP A 136 4.15 -6.21 -11.60
N ALA A 137 3.71 -6.72 -10.44
CA ALA A 137 4.08 -6.15 -9.14
C ALA A 137 5.55 -6.44 -8.77
N VAL A 138 5.96 -7.70 -8.80
CA VAL A 138 7.31 -8.10 -8.39
C VAL A 138 8.39 -7.52 -9.30
N PRO A 139 8.27 -7.56 -10.64
CA PRO A 139 9.21 -6.87 -11.53
C PRO A 139 9.28 -5.37 -11.24
N PHE A 140 8.14 -4.70 -11.09
CA PHE A 140 8.13 -3.26 -10.82
C PHE A 140 8.86 -2.89 -9.52
N TRP A 141 8.67 -3.64 -8.44
CA TRP A 141 9.41 -3.38 -7.19
C TRP A 141 10.93 -3.59 -7.38
N SER A 142 11.31 -4.64 -8.12
CA SER A 142 12.72 -4.88 -8.47
C SER A 142 13.30 -3.74 -9.30
N ASP A 143 12.55 -3.24 -10.28
CA ASP A 143 12.98 -2.12 -11.13
C ASP A 143 13.12 -0.82 -10.33
N LEU A 144 12.21 -0.56 -9.38
CA LEU A 144 12.35 0.57 -8.46
C LEU A 144 13.66 0.46 -7.66
N GLU A 145 13.91 -0.71 -7.06
CA GLU A 145 15.12 -0.95 -6.27
C GLU A 145 16.39 -0.82 -7.10
N GLN A 146 16.43 -1.42 -8.29
CA GLN A 146 17.55 -1.30 -9.21
C GLN A 146 17.78 0.14 -9.65
N SER A 147 16.71 0.88 -9.95
CA SER A 147 16.79 2.26 -10.44
C SER A 147 17.36 3.22 -9.39
N TYR A 148 16.87 3.17 -8.14
CA TYR A 148 17.46 4.03 -7.10
C TYR A 148 18.89 3.59 -6.74
N THR A 149 19.17 2.28 -6.75
CA THR A 149 20.51 1.73 -6.51
C THR A 149 21.50 2.23 -7.55
N ARG A 150 21.12 2.15 -8.84
CA ARG A 150 21.95 2.65 -9.95
C ARG A 150 22.13 4.16 -9.89
N ALA A 151 21.09 4.91 -9.57
CA ALA A 151 21.16 6.37 -9.42
C ALA A 151 22.15 6.79 -8.31
N ILE A 152 22.17 6.05 -7.18
CA ILE A 152 23.14 6.34 -6.10
C ILE A 152 24.57 6.04 -6.54
N ARG A 153 24.79 4.98 -7.32
CA ARG A 153 26.13 4.59 -7.82
C ARG A 153 26.64 5.46 -8.96
N ASN A 154 25.75 6.10 -9.72
CA ASN A 154 26.07 6.91 -10.89
C ASN A 154 25.45 8.31 -10.74
N PRO A 155 26.02 9.18 -9.87
CA PRO A 155 25.50 10.51 -9.67
C PRO A 155 25.42 11.32 -10.97
N GLY A 156 24.32 12.05 -11.18
CA GLY A 156 24.05 12.83 -12.38
C GLY A 156 23.33 12.07 -13.50
N GLU A 157 23.25 10.74 -13.42
CA GLU A 157 22.50 9.96 -14.39
C GLU A 157 21.05 9.72 -13.94
N VAL A 158 20.12 9.63 -14.91
CA VAL A 158 18.70 9.34 -14.67
C VAL A 158 18.43 7.87 -14.94
N PHE A 159 17.76 7.22 -13.98
CA PHE A 159 17.31 5.83 -14.09
C PHE A 159 15.80 5.76 -13.92
N THR A 160 15.14 4.96 -14.75
CA THR A 160 13.68 4.89 -14.82
C THR A 160 13.19 3.51 -14.41
N ALA A 161 12.11 3.49 -13.60
CA ALA A 161 11.32 2.31 -13.29
C ALA A 161 9.85 2.60 -13.58
N GLY A 162 9.28 1.98 -14.60
CA GLY A 162 7.95 2.32 -15.09
C GLY A 162 7.84 3.83 -15.38
N ARG A 163 6.94 4.51 -14.68
CA ARG A 163 6.71 5.96 -14.82
C ARG A 163 7.47 6.82 -13.81
N VAL A 164 8.37 6.23 -13.03
CA VAL A 164 9.14 6.93 -11.99
C VAL A 164 10.58 7.07 -12.43
N GLN A 165 11.21 8.19 -12.12
CA GLN A 165 12.61 8.46 -12.44
C GLN A 165 13.40 8.77 -11.18
N TYR A 166 14.63 8.28 -11.11
CA TYR A 166 15.57 8.52 -10.03
C TYR A 166 16.84 9.18 -10.56
N MET A 167 17.36 10.14 -9.81
CA MET A 167 18.67 10.78 -10.07
C MET A 167 19.31 11.18 -8.76
N LYS A 168 20.59 10.87 -8.56
CA LYS A 168 21.38 11.44 -7.46
C LYS A 168 22.09 12.69 -7.93
N GLN A 169 21.90 13.81 -7.21
CA GLN A 169 22.61 15.04 -7.41
C GLN A 169 23.19 15.52 -6.07
N GLY A 170 24.51 15.66 -6.01
CA GLY A 170 25.21 15.87 -4.74
C GLY A 170 24.93 14.73 -3.77
N ASP A 171 24.58 15.04 -2.53
CA ASP A 171 24.27 14.09 -1.49
C ASP A 171 22.81 13.60 -1.49
N HIS A 172 21.97 14.08 -2.42
CA HIS A 172 20.54 13.86 -2.42
C HIS A 172 20.13 12.93 -3.56
N LEU A 173 19.32 11.92 -3.22
CA LEU A 173 18.61 11.13 -4.21
C LEU A 173 17.25 11.75 -4.43
N TRP A 174 16.99 12.12 -5.67
CA TRP A 174 15.72 12.67 -6.11
C TRP A 174 14.92 11.62 -6.86
N TYR A 175 13.61 11.63 -6.66
CA TYR A 175 12.74 10.86 -7.52
C TYR A 175 11.57 11.70 -8.03
N ALA A 176 11.31 11.58 -9.33
CA ALA A 176 10.28 12.36 -10.02
C ALA A 176 9.09 11.47 -10.37
N LEU A 177 7.90 11.97 -10.07
CA LEU A 177 6.62 11.36 -10.44
C LEU A 177 6.12 11.93 -11.77
N PRO A 178 5.23 11.23 -12.50
CA PRO A 178 4.63 11.70 -13.76
C PRO A 178 3.90 13.04 -13.65
N SER A 179 3.46 13.41 -12.45
CA SER A 179 2.82 14.69 -12.17
C SER A 179 3.80 15.89 -12.19
N GLY A 180 5.10 15.65 -12.35
CA GLY A 180 6.15 16.63 -12.18
C GLY A 180 6.57 16.88 -10.72
N ARG A 181 5.90 16.24 -9.75
CA ARG A 181 6.34 16.31 -8.36
C ARG A 181 7.66 15.57 -8.20
N VAL A 182 8.58 16.22 -7.50
CA VAL A 182 9.88 15.65 -7.14
C VAL A 182 9.94 15.46 -5.62
N LEU A 183 10.43 14.31 -5.19
CA LEU A 183 10.65 13.96 -3.79
C LEU A 183 12.14 13.73 -3.56
N CYS A 184 12.60 14.01 -2.34
CA CYS A 184 14.01 13.98 -1.97
C CYS A 184 14.26 12.98 -0.85
N TYR A 185 15.32 12.19 -1.01
CA TYR A 185 15.93 11.37 0.03
C TYR A 185 17.32 11.97 0.36
N PRO A 186 17.42 12.82 1.38
CA PRO A 186 18.66 13.50 1.72
C PRO A 186 19.73 12.51 2.19
N TYR A 187 20.96 12.74 1.77
CA TYR A 187 22.14 11.96 2.17
C TYR A 187 22.01 10.46 1.91
N ALA A 188 21.34 10.11 0.78
CA ALA A 188 21.16 8.73 0.37
C ALA A 188 22.51 8.07 0.06
N ARG A 189 22.79 6.93 0.73
CA ARG A 189 24.03 6.19 0.61
C ARG A 189 23.81 4.69 0.83
N PHE A 190 24.77 3.87 0.37
CA PHE A 190 24.79 2.45 0.70
C PHE A 190 25.33 2.22 2.09
N GLU A 191 24.71 1.30 2.80
CA GLU A 191 25.15 0.70 4.05
C GLU A 191 25.08 -0.82 3.93
N GLU A 192 25.56 -1.57 4.93
CA GLU A 192 25.60 -3.03 4.89
C GLU A 192 24.22 -3.65 4.63
N ASP A 193 23.16 -3.07 5.22
CA ASP A 193 21.77 -3.57 5.14
C ASP A 193 20.95 -2.95 4.00
N GLY A 194 21.57 -2.17 3.08
CA GLY A 194 20.88 -1.54 1.97
C GLY A 194 21.14 -0.06 1.80
N VAL A 195 20.09 0.71 1.45
CA VAL A 195 20.18 2.16 1.28
C VAL A 195 19.60 2.89 2.47
N SER A 196 20.41 3.74 3.11
CA SER A 196 19.97 4.67 4.15
C SER A 196 19.82 6.08 3.62
N TYR A 197 19.02 6.90 4.31
CA TYR A 197 18.88 8.33 4.05
C TYR A 197 18.51 9.08 5.35
N ALA A 198 18.80 10.37 5.42
CA ALA A 198 18.47 11.18 6.58
C ALA A 198 16.98 11.51 6.64
N LYS A 199 16.38 11.35 7.81
CA LYS A 199 15.04 11.86 8.13
C LYS A 199 15.17 13.07 9.05
N ALA A 200 14.33 14.09 8.84
CA ALA A 200 14.20 15.15 9.84
C ALA A 200 13.66 14.53 11.14
N SER A 201 14.39 14.74 12.24
CA SER A 201 13.89 14.49 13.59
C SER A 201 13.36 15.80 14.14
N TRP A 202 12.14 15.79 14.62
CA TRP A 202 11.48 16.91 15.30
C TRP A 202 11.64 16.74 16.81
#